data_865ced943f6fd9e1d9fb3450106230ad
#
_entry.id   865ced943f6fd9e1d9fb3450106230ad
#
_cell.length_a   1.000
_cell.length_b   1.000
_cell.length_c   1.000
_cell.angle_alpha   90.00
_cell.angle_beta   90.00
_cell.angle_gamma   90.00
#
_symmetry.space_group_name_H-M   'P 1'
#
loop_
_entity.id
_entity.type
_entity.pdbx_description
1 polymer ?
#
loop_
_entity_poly.entity_id
_entity_poly.type
_entity_poly.pdbx_seq_one_letter_code
_entity_poly.pdbx_strand_id
1 'polypeptide(L)'
;MEAEFLKYQKLFTEFNKLDKMEDTFVTFMELSGYPHFENVCSNILSFYFDTQQKHGLKDLAIKSLLQCIPESDYGFGEIYTKEVHREYGIKDLKRIDLVIDCNDFCVSIENKIFHWLHNDLAIYESEINKKFPNQKNYHIVLSLKKENVTGRFVSITYEQFFNRLKSNLGHYSIEGNNTYIIYLLDFIKTIENHYKMTDVNKEMFQFLISNQEIINEIETEKNKLKNLLIGTVNKISQRIEFENPNFYKKWIYQRNVIVHDFKFDDYIVGVDLWIDYNFYAMDIFVRSNEKYYQFLNQLEICKNNSLKENTRGYDIIKRKINFFDINEDELVNEVENILKQIKL
;
A
#
# COMPACT_ATOMS: atom_id res chain seq x y z
N MET A 1 28.73 -5.43 30.20
CA MET A 1 27.59 -4.48 30.13
C MET A 1 27.96 -3.15 29.50
N GLU A 2 28.92 -2.34 30.02
CA GLU A 2 29.27 -1.05 29.39
C GLU A 2 29.80 -1.18 27.95
N ALA A 3 30.70 -2.12 27.68
CA ALA A 3 31.26 -2.33 26.35
C ALA A 3 30.21 -2.83 25.33
N GLU A 4 29.24 -3.61 25.78
CA GLU A 4 28.12 -4.07 24.94
C GLU A 4 27.13 -2.94 24.62
N PHE A 5 26.86 -2.08 25.60
CA PHE A 5 25.98 -0.94 25.38
C PHE A 5 26.57 0.09 24.41
N LEU A 6 27.87 0.26 24.41
CA LEU A 6 28.60 1.14 23.50
C LEU A 6 28.43 0.73 22.02
N LYS A 7 28.36 -0.58 21.71
CA LYS A 7 28.15 -1.03 20.34
C LYS A 7 26.78 -0.61 19.78
N TYR A 8 25.73 -0.68 20.63
CA TYR A 8 24.39 -0.25 20.23
C TYR A 8 24.28 1.27 20.09
N GLN A 9 24.90 2.03 21.01
CA GLN A 9 24.95 3.49 20.90
C GLN A 9 25.66 3.94 19.62
N LYS A 10 26.75 3.28 19.25
CA LYS A 10 27.47 3.54 17.99
C LYS A 10 26.56 3.25 16.79
N LEU A 11 25.87 2.09 16.77
CA LEU A 11 24.93 1.73 15.72
C LEU A 11 23.85 2.80 15.52
N PHE A 12 23.19 3.25 16.60
CA PHE A 12 22.16 4.29 16.52
C PHE A 12 22.74 5.64 16.09
N THR A 13 23.95 5.96 16.51
CA THR A 13 24.62 7.21 16.11
C THR A 13 24.93 7.20 14.62
N GLU A 14 25.41 6.09 14.07
CA GLU A 14 25.69 5.93 12.65
C GLU A 14 24.39 5.92 11.84
N PHE A 15 23.37 5.20 12.30
CA PHE A 15 22.04 5.18 11.66
C PHE A 15 21.39 6.58 11.55
N ASN A 16 21.54 7.41 12.58
CA ASN A 16 20.98 8.76 12.57
C ASN A 16 21.74 9.75 11.67
N LYS A 17 22.97 9.40 11.25
CA LYS A 17 23.75 10.19 10.28
C LYS A 17 23.42 9.84 8.82
N LEU A 18 22.77 8.69 8.58
CA LEU A 18 22.34 8.32 7.24
C LEU A 18 21.26 9.29 6.77
N ASP A 19 21.38 9.74 5.54
CA ASP A 19 20.33 10.51 4.90
C ASP A 19 19.05 9.65 4.87
N LYS A 20 18.09 10.02 5.69
CA LYS A 20 16.76 9.45 5.62
C LYS A 20 16.18 9.86 4.28
N MET A 21 15.65 8.90 3.54
CA MET A 21 14.88 9.22 2.34
C MET A 21 13.93 10.36 2.70
N GLU A 22 14.03 11.48 1.96
CA GLU A 22 13.05 12.56 2.11
C GLU A 22 11.66 11.95 2.03
N ASP A 23 10.76 12.37 2.92
CA ASP A 23 9.36 11.97 2.86
C ASP A 23 8.86 12.26 1.45
N THR A 24 8.69 11.21 0.65
CA THR A 24 8.19 11.37 -0.71
C THR A 24 6.80 11.95 -0.60
N PHE A 25 6.54 13.02 -1.36
CA PHE A 25 5.19 13.59 -1.42
C PHE A 25 4.19 12.49 -1.76
N VAL A 26 3.22 12.28 -0.87
CA VAL A 26 2.19 11.24 -1.03
C VAL A 26 1.22 11.71 -2.10
N THR A 27 1.11 10.96 -3.17
CA THR A 27 0.24 11.26 -4.31
C THR A 27 -1.21 10.84 -4.04
N PHE A 28 -2.15 11.32 -4.87
CA PHE A 28 -3.56 10.92 -4.74
C PHE A 28 -3.76 9.42 -4.96
N MET A 29 -3.02 8.80 -5.88
CA MET A 29 -3.08 7.35 -6.08
C MET A 29 -2.59 6.57 -4.86
N GLU A 30 -1.53 7.04 -4.19
CA GLU A 30 -1.04 6.42 -2.95
C GLU A 30 -2.06 6.60 -1.81
N LEU A 31 -2.66 7.79 -1.66
CA LEU A 31 -3.74 8.05 -0.70
C LEU A 31 -4.96 7.15 -0.92
N SER A 32 -5.29 6.86 -2.19
CA SER A 32 -6.41 5.97 -2.54
C SER A 32 -6.13 4.48 -2.29
N GLY A 33 -4.89 4.11 -1.95
CA GLY A 33 -4.46 2.72 -1.71
C GLY A 33 -4.21 1.90 -2.99
N TYR A 34 -4.17 2.54 -4.17
CA TYR A 34 -4.01 1.86 -5.47
C TYR A 34 -2.76 2.26 -6.28
N PRO A 35 -1.60 2.54 -5.68
CA PRO A 35 -0.45 3.05 -6.42
C PRO A 35 0.21 2.03 -7.37
N HIS A 36 -0.07 0.73 -7.22
CA HIS A 36 0.62 -0.36 -7.93
C HIS A 36 -0.30 -1.19 -8.85
N PHE A 37 -1.51 -0.76 -9.09
CA PHE A 37 -2.39 -1.50 -9.98
C PHE A 37 -2.07 -1.18 -11.46
N GLU A 38 -1.44 -2.13 -12.17
CA GLU A 38 -1.11 -2.01 -13.60
C GLU A 38 -2.32 -1.62 -14.44
N ASN A 39 -3.49 -2.17 -14.13
CA ASN A 39 -4.75 -1.84 -14.81
C ASN A 39 -5.17 -0.37 -14.61
N VAL A 40 -4.95 0.20 -13.42
CA VAL A 40 -5.24 1.62 -13.15
C VAL A 40 -4.27 2.49 -13.94
N CYS A 41 -2.99 2.15 -13.94
CA CYS A 41 -1.99 2.85 -14.73
C CYS A 41 -2.30 2.79 -16.24
N SER A 42 -2.69 1.63 -16.75
CA SER A 42 -3.12 1.47 -18.16
C SER A 42 -4.38 2.29 -18.48
N ASN A 43 -5.31 2.47 -17.52
CA ASN A 43 -6.45 3.38 -17.67
C ASN A 43 -6.00 4.83 -17.85
N ILE A 44 -5.10 5.27 -16.98
CA ILE A 44 -4.57 6.65 -17.01
C ILE A 44 -3.80 6.89 -18.30
N LEU A 45 -2.91 5.96 -18.67
CA LEU A 45 -2.16 6.02 -19.92
C LEU A 45 -3.07 6.07 -21.14
N SER A 46 -4.12 5.24 -21.21
CA SER A 46 -5.06 5.24 -22.34
C SER A 46 -5.74 6.58 -22.52
N PHE A 47 -6.11 7.23 -21.42
CA PHE A 47 -6.70 8.57 -21.44
C PHE A 47 -5.75 9.61 -22.02
N TYR A 48 -4.46 9.61 -21.63
CA TYR A 48 -3.48 10.58 -22.13
C TYR A 48 -2.91 10.25 -23.52
N PHE A 49 -2.99 8.99 -23.94
CA PHE A 49 -2.62 8.61 -25.30
C PHE A 49 -3.70 8.94 -26.34
N ASP A 50 -4.94 9.12 -25.92
CA ASP A 50 -6.03 9.50 -26.81
C ASP A 50 -6.00 11.02 -27.05
N THR A 51 -5.55 11.42 -28.24
CA THR A 51 -5.36 12.83 -28.62
C THR A 51 -6.64 13.66 -28.63
N GLN A 52 -7.81 13.01 -28.61
CA GLN A 52 -9.12 13.66 -28.66
C GLN A 52 -9.78 13.80 -27.28
N GLN A 53 -9.11 13.37 -26.22
CA GLN A 53 -9.65 13.45 -24.87
C GLN A 53 -9.64 14.88 -24.30
N LYS A 54 -10.45 15.06 -23.24
CA LYS A 54 -10.68 16.36 -22.58
C LYS A 54 -9.44 16.98 -21.92
N HIS A 55 -8.32 16.24 -21.89
CA HIS A 55 -7.07 16.76 -21.31
C HIS A 55 -6.49 17.94 -22.13
N GLY A 56 -6.82 18.05 -23.43
CA GLY A 56 -6.34 19.12 -24.29
C GLY A 56 -4.84 19.10 -24.57
N LEU A 57 -4.14 18.03 -24.19
CA LEU A 57 -2.69 17.87 -24.38
C LEU A 57 -2.35 17.23 -25.74
N LYS A 58 -3.35 17.07 -26.62
CA LYS A 58 -3.17 16.55 -27.98
C LYS A 58 -2.29 15.30 -28.01
N ASP A 59 -1.24 15.31 -28.83
CA ASP A 59 -0.32 14.18 -29.05
C ASP A 59 0.88 14.12 -28.07
N LEU A 60 0.89 14.93 -27.01
CA LEU A 60 1.98 15.02 -26.06
C LEU A 60 2.48 13.65 -25.58
N ALA A 61 1.58 12.81 -25.08
CA ALA A 61 1.96 11.54 -24.46
C ALA A 61 2.52 10.55 -25.50
N ILE A 62 1.82 10.38 -26.62
CA ILE A 62 2.25 9.41 -27.64
C ILE A 62 3.54 9.87 -28.34
N LYS A 63 3.66 11.16 -28.63
CA LYS A 63 4.89 11.73 -29.21
C LYS A 63 6.08 11.58 -28.28
N SER A 64 5.89 11.82 -26.98
CA SER A 64 6.93 11.63 -25.98
C SER A 64 7.39 10.17 -25.86
N LEU A 65 6.45 9.22 -25.95
CA LEU A 65 6.77 7.81 -25.93
C LEU A 65 7.56 7.39 -27.18
N LEU A 66 7.13 7.81 -28.36
CA LEU A 66 7.79 7.48 -29.61
C LEU A 66 9.20 8.09 -29.71
N GLN A 67 9.45 9.26 -29.13
CA GLN A 67 10.78 9.87 -29.04
C GLN A 67 11.76 9.06 -28.16
N CYS A 68 11.29 8.08 -27.40
CA CYS A 68 12.14 7.17 -26.65
C CYS A 68 12.62 5.98 -27.51
N ILE A 69 12.04 5.75 -28.69
CA ILE A 69 12.44 4.68 -29.60
C ILE A 69 13.69 5.13 -30.37
N PRO A 70 14.82 4.37 -30.29
CA PRO A 70 15.98 4.63 -31.14
C PRO A 70 15.56 4.60 -32.63
N GLU A 71 16.07 5.50 -33.41
CA GLU A 71 15.78 5.55 -34.87
C GLU A 71 14.33 5.84 -35.26
N SER A 72 13.55 6.43 -34.37
CA SER A 72 12.20 6.87 -34.74
C SER A 72 12.28 8.06 -35.71
N ASP A 73 11.91 7.85 -36.98
CA ASP A 73 11.78 8.89 -38.02
C ASP A 73 10.58 9.86 -37.74
N TYR A 74 10.17 9.99 -36.47
CA TYR A 74 9.08 10.88 -36.11
C TYR A 74 9.56 12.34 -36.15
N GLY A 75 9.80 12.83 -37.35
CA GLY A 75 9.82 14.25 -37.65
C GLY A 75 8.41 14.81 -37.44
N PHE A 76 8.24 15.58 -36.45
CA PHE A 76 7.45 16.77 -36.22
C PHE A 76 6.01 16.90 -36.79
N GLY A 77 5.35 15.86 -37.34
CA GLY A 77 3.95 15.88 -37.71
C GLY A 77 3.01 15.79 -36.50
N GLU A 78 1.79 16.31 -36.66
CA GLU A 78 0.71 16.14 -35.68
C GLU A 78 0.21 14.70 -35.70
N ILE A 79 0.13 14.07 -34.52
CA ILE A 79 -0.35 12.68 -34.39
C ILE A 79 -1.81 12.71 -33.94
N TYR A 80 -2.66 11.98 -34.65
CA TYR A 80 -4.07 11.79 -34.29
C TYR A 80 -4.33 10.32 -33.99
N THR A 81 -4.94 10.05 -32.83
CA THR A 81 -5.43 8.71 -32.51
C THR A 81 -6.83 8.51 -33.09
N LYS A 82 -7.03 7.41 -33.80
CA LYS A 82 -8.34 6.96 -34.25
C LYS A 82 -9.06 6.25 -33.12
N GLU A 83 -8.34 5.36 -32.46
CA GLU A 83 -8.88 4.56 -31.36
C GLU A 83 -7.76 4.13 -30.39
N VAL A 84 -8.08 4.08 -29.09
CA VAL A 84 -7.21 3.57 -28.05
C VAL A 84 -7.92 2.41 -27.36
N HIS A 85 -7.41 1.21 -27.55
CA HIS A 85 -7.94 0.00 -26.96
C HIS A 85 -7.15 -0.40 -25.72
N ARG A 86 -7.86 -0.76 -24.65
CA ARG A 86 -7.31 -1.39 -23.46
C ARG A 86 -7.64 -2.87 -23.47
N GLU A 87 -6.76 -3.67 -22.84
CA GLU A 87 -6.96 -5.13 -22.75
C GLU A 87 -7.34 -5.72 -24.12
N TYR A 88 -6.58 -5.34 -25.16
CA TYR A 88 -6.89 -5.74 -26.53
C TYR A 88 -6.79 -7.26 -26.71
N GLY A 89 -7.94 -7.90 -26.92
CA GLY A 89 -8.04 -9.34 -27.06
C GLY A 89 -7.39 -9.85 -28.35
N ILE A 90 -6.52 -10.85 -28.21
CA ILE A 90 -5.89 -11.60 -29.30
C ILE A 90 -6.18 -13.09 -29.17
N LYS A 91 -5.57 -13.94 -30.02
CA LYS A 91 -5.75 -15.39 -29.95
C LYS A 91 -5.40 -15.96 -28.58
N ASP A 92 -6.00 -17.11 -28.27
CA ASP A 92 -5.75 -17.90 -27.04
C ASP A 92 -6.09 -17.15 -25.74
N LEU A 93 -7.11 -16.29 -25.77
CA LEU A 93 -7.57 -15.47 -24.62
C LEU A 93 -6.49 -14.54 -24.04
N LYS A 94 -5.40 -14.33 -24.77
CA LYS A 94 -4.36 -13.36 -24.40
C LYS A 94 -4.82 -11.94 -24.69
N ARG A 95 -4.24 -10.97 -24.00
CA ARG A 95 -4.56 -9.55 -24.14
C ARG A 95 -3.28 -8.73 -24.14
N ILE A 96 -3.30 -7.66 -24.93
CA ILE A 96 -2.27 -6.62 -24.91
C ILE A 96 -2.82 -5.46 -24.11
N ASP A 97 -2.06 -4.92 -23.16
CA ASP A 97 -2.53 -3.90 -22.22
C ASP A 97 -3.08 -2.66 -22.93
N LEU A 98 -2.39 -2.16 -23.97
CA LEU A 98 -2.80 -1.02 -24.76
C LEU A 98 -2.47 -1.23 -26.25
N VAL A 99 -3.42 -0.89 -27.12
CA VAL A 99 -3.22 -0.80 -28.57
C VAL A 99 -3.77 0.55 -29.03
N ILE A 100 -2.93 1.35 -29.66
CA ILE A 100 -3.24 2.71 -30.12
C ILE A 100 -3.18 2.73 -31.63
N ASP A 101 -4.35 2.87 -32.27
CA ASP A 101 -4.45 3.07 -33.73
C ASP A 101 -4.34 4.55 -34.04
N CYS A 102 -3.30 4.94 -34.76
CA CYS A 102 -3.07 6.31 -35.18
C CYS A 102 -3.34 6.47 -36.70
N ASN A 103 -3.21 7.72 -37.20
CA ASN A 103 -3.39 8.01 -38.63
C ASN A 103 -2.50 7.14 -39.54
N ASP A 104 -1.20 6.98 -39.22
CA ASP A 104 -0.23 6.35 -40.11
C ASP A 104 0.49 5.13 -39.51
N PHE A 105 0.23 4.83 -38.24
CA PHE A 105 0.90 3.74 -37.54
C PHE A 105 0.03 3.20 -36.38
N CYS A 106 0.43 2.05 -35.86
CA CYS A 106 -0.13 1.48 -34.66
C CYS A 106 0.94 1.28 -33.57
N VAL A 107 0.59 1.51 -32.32
CA VAL A 107 1.47 1.25 -31.17
C VAL A 107 0.83 0.21 -30.27
N SER A 108 1.52 -0.89 -30.02
CA SER A 108 1.15 -1.85 -28.99
C SER A 108 2.06 -1.72 -27.79
N ILE A 109 1.47 -1.65 -26.58
CA ILE A 109 2.21 -1.45 -25.34
C ILE A 109 1.84 -2.57 -24.38
N GLU A 110 2.85 -3.27 -23.88
CA GLU A 110 2.78 -4.12 -22.70
C GLU A 110 3.28 -3.31 -21.51
N ASN A 111 2.42 -3.11 -20.52
CA ASN A 111 2.69 -2.26 -19.35
C ASN A 111 3.11 -3.12 -18.16
N LYS A 112 4.31 -2.89 -17.61
CA LYS A 112 4.86 -3.64 -16.48
C LYS A 112 5.38 -2.72 -15.38
N ILE A 113 4.71 -2.75 -14.23
CA ILE A 113 5.12 -1.96 -13.06
C ILE A 113 5.78 -2.86 -12.01
N PHE A 114 5.13 -3.96 -11.61
CA PHE A 114 5.63 -4.84 -10.54
C PHE A 114 5.76 -6.31 -10.94
N HIS A 115 5.18 -6.72 -12.07
CA HIS A 115 5.19 -8.11 -12.49
C HIS A 115 6.33 -8.38 -13.51
N TRP A 116 6.86 -9.60 -13.44
CA TRP A 116 7.85 -10.06 -14.42
C TRP A 116 7.21 -10.19 -15.80
N LEU A 117 8.00 -9.93 -16.84
CA LEU A 117 7.58 -10.14 -18.22
C LEU A 117 7.57 -11.64 -18.52
N HIS A 118 6.40 -12.27 -18.50
CA HIS A 118 6.21 -13.69 -18.83
C HIS A 118 5.49 -13.91 -20.17
N ASN A 119 5.11 -12.83 -20.85
CA ASN A 119 4.28 -12.89 -22.04
C ASN A 119 5.13 -13.26 -23.28
N ASP A 120 4.53 -14.05 -24.16
CA ASP A 120 5.12 -14.38 -25.47
C ASP A 120 4.93 -13.20 -26.43
N LEU A 121 5.92 -12.31 -26.44
CA LEU A 121 5.91 -11.08 -27.24
C LEU A 121 5.83 -11.36 -28.75
N ALA A 122 6.30 -12.53 -29.24
CA ALA A 122 6.25 -12.89 -30.65
C ALA A 122 4.79 -13.11 -31.11
N ILE A 123 3.92 -13.64 -30.25
CA ILE A 123 2.49 -13.76 -30.54
C ILE A 123 1.86 -12.36 -30.66
N TYR A 124 2.18 -11.46 -29.75
CA TYR A 124 1.66 -10.08 -29.76
C TYR A 124 2.05 -9.34 -31.04
N GLU A 125 3.32 -9.41 -31.41
CA GLU A 125 3.84 -8.83 -32.64
C GLU A 125 3.10 -9.38 -33.86
N SER A 126 2.97 -10.72 -33.95
CA SER A 126 2.30 -11.38 -35.08
C SER A 126 0.84 -10.96 -35.21
N GLU A 127 0.09 -10.89 -34.10
CA GLU A 127 -1.35 -10.56 -34.15
C GLU A 127 -1.58 -9.08 -34.51
N ILE A 128 -0.76 -8.16 -33.98
CA ILE A 128 -0.83 -6.74 -34.33
C ILE A 128 -0.47 -6.53 -35.82
N ASN A 129 0.60 -7.17 -36.32
CA ASN A 129 0.98 -7.05 -37.73
C ASN A 129 -0.09 -7.61 -38.69
N LYS A 130 -0.82 -8.64 -38.28
CA LYS A 130 -1.97 -9.15 -39.06
C LYS A 130 -3.16 -8.21 -39.03
N LYS A 131 -3.40 -7.54 -37.90
CA LYS A 131 -4.54 -6.65 -37.72
C LYS A 131 -4.34 -5.31 -38.44
N PHE A 132 -3.10 -4.82 -38.43
CA PHE A 132 -2.71 -3.52 -39.02
C PHE A 132 -1.62 -3.72 -40.11
N PRO A 133 -1.93 -4.44 -41.21
CA PRO A 133 -0.94 -4.85 -42.19
C PRO A 133 -0.36 -3.73 -43.02
N ASN A 134 -1.09 -2.61 -43.13
CA ASN A 134 -0.74 -1.45 -43.97
C ASN A 134 -0.18 -0.29 -43.15
N GLN A 135 0.07 -0.48 -41.87
CA GLN A 135 0.59 0.52 -40.97
C GLN A 135 1.99 0.14 -40.49
N LYS A 136 2.77 1.14 -40.12
CA LYS A 136 4.02 0.91 -39.39
C LYS A 136 3.64 0.57 -37.94
N ASN A 137 4.03 -0.61 -37.48
CA ASN A 137 3.68 -1.08 -36.14
C ASN A 137 4.86 -0.92 -35.19
N TYR A 138 4.62 -0.29 -34.03
CA TYR A 138 5.60 -0.12 -32.95
C TYR A 138 5.17 -1.03 -31.80
N HIS A 139 6.10 -1.79 -31.28
CA HIS A 139 5.88 -2.72 -30.17
C HIS A 139 6.75 -2.30 -28.97
N ILE A 140 6.12 -1.99 -27.85
CA ILE A 140 6.77 -1.39 -26.70
C ILE A 140 6.48 -2.21 -25.45
N VAL A 141 7.50 -2.49 -24.65
CA VAL A 141 7.36 -2.86 -23.25
C VAL A 141 7.68 -1.62 -22.43
N LEU A 142 6.68 -1.07 -21.74
CA LEU A 142 6.81 0.07 -20.84
C LEU A 142 6.89 -0.42 -19.40
N SER A 143 8.04 -0.21 -18.74
CA SER A 143 8.32 -0.84 -17.43
C SER A 143 9.11 0.07 -16.51
N LEU A 144 9.16 -0.25 -15.20
CA LEU A 144 9.99 0.49 -14.24
C LEU A 144 11.48 0.30 -14.48
N LYS A 145 11.88 -0.90 -14.92
CA LYS A 145 13.28 -1.26 -15.22
C LYS A 145 13.38 -1.75 -16.65
N LYS A 146 14.56 -1.57 -17.24
CA LYS A 146 14.80 -2.06 -18.59
C LYS A 146 14.63 -3.58 -18.65
N GLU A 147 13.74 -4.04 -19.53
CA GLU A 147 13.42 -5.44 -19.74
C GLU A 147 14.22 -6.02 -20.93
N ASN A 148 14.52 -7.33 -20.86
CA ASN A 148 15.06 -8.07 -21.99
C ASN A 148 13.90 -8.47 -22.90
N VAL A 149 13.79 -7.82 -24.03
CA VAL A 149 12.71 -8.04 -25.00
C VAL A 149 13.19 -8.80 -26.23
N THR A 150 12.27 -9.47 -26.91
CA THR A 150 12.52 -10.25 -28.14
C THR A 150 11.74 -9.67 -29.32
N GLY A 151 12.10 -10.05 -30.53
CA GLY A 151 11.45 -9.60 -31.75
C GLY A 151 11.66 -8.11 -32.01
N ARG A 152 10.59 -7.42 -32.43
CA ARG A 152 10.58 -5.98 -32.71
C ARG A 152 10.18 -5.14 -31.52
N PHE A 153 10.01 -5.75 -30.34
CA PHE A 153 9.71 -4.98 -29.14
C PHE A 153 10.86 -4.11 -28.70
N VAL A 154 10.55 -2.92 -28.25
CA VAL A 154 11.49 -1.97 -27.65
C VAL A 154 11.16 -1.83 -26.19
N SER A 155 12.14 -2.04 -25.31
CA SER A 155 11.98 -1.77 -23.88
C SER A 155 12.24 -0.28 -23.62
N ILE A 156 11.22 0.40 -23.09
CA ILE A 156 11.25 1.79 -22.65
C ILE A 156 10.96 1.82 -21.18
N THR A 157 11.78 2.52 -20.39
CA THR A 157 11.48 2.71 -18.97
C THR A 157 10.52 3.89 -18.76
N TYR A 158 9.72 3.82 -17.71
CA TYR A 158 8.89 4.95 -17.29
C TYR A 158 9.72 6.22 -17.07
N GLU A 159 10.94 6.09 -16.55
CA GLU A 159 11.86 7.22 -16.39
C GLU A 159 12.19 7.89 -17.73
N GLN A 160 12.54 7.10 -18.76
CA GLN A 160 12.81 7.61 -20.10
C GLN A 160 11.58 8.34 -20.67
N PHE A 161 10.42 7.69 -20.58
CA PHE A 161 9.16 8.24 -21.08
C PHE A 161 8.78 9.54 -20.36
N PHE A 162 8.81 9.56 -19.04
CA PHE A 162 8.43 10.74 -18.25
C PHE A 162 9.41 11.91 -18.40
N ASN A 163 10.70 11.63 -18.57
CA ASN A 163 11.67 12.69 -18.87
C ASN A 163 11.36 13.37 -20.20
N ARG A 164 10.99 12.62 -21.23
CA ARG A 164 10.55 13.18 -22.51
C ARG A 164 9.23 13.94 -22.38
N LEU A 165 8.27 13.35 -21.71
CA LEU A 165 6.95 13.95 -21.50
C LEU A 165 7.04 15.28 -20.75
N LYS A 166 7.82 15.33 -19.65
CA LYS A 166 8.06 16.58 -18.91
C LYS A 166 8.78 17.65 -19.75
N SER A 167 9.76 17.24 -20.56
CA SER A 167 10.47 18.17 -21.45
C SER A 167 9.56 18.76 -22.53
N ASN A 168 8.59 17.99 -23.01
CA ASN A 168 7.66 18.44 -24.05
C ASN A 168 6.46 19.22 -23.48
N LEU A 169 6.12 19.04 -22.20
CA LEU A 169 4.89 19.55 -21.59
C LEU A 169 4.69 21.07 -21.77
N GLY A 170 5.77 21.84 -21.77
CA GLY A 170 5.72 23.30 -21.91
C GLY A 170 4.98 23.79 -23.16
N HIS A 171 5.14 23.10 -24.28
CA HIS A 171 4.46 23.44 -25.53
C HIS A 171 2.95 23.20 -25.52
N TYR A 172 2.51 22.20 -24.74
CA TYR A 172 1.14 21.73 -24.68
C TYR A 172 0.35 22.32 -23.52
N SER A 173 1.04 22.88 -22.51
CA SER A 173 0.40 23.37 -21.28
C SER A 173 -0.48 24.61 -21.52
N ILE A 174 -0.23 25.39 -22.57
CA ILE A 174 -0.99 26.62 -22.90
C ILE A 174 -2.43 26.27 -23.31
N GLU A 175 -2.61 25.20 -24.08
CA GLU A 175 -3.93 24.76 -24.56
C GLU A 175 -4.50 23.62 -23.68
N GLY A 176 -3.67 23.02 -22.85
CA GLY A 176 -4.03 21.92 -21.96
C GLY A 176 -4.95 22.35 -20.81
N ASN A 177 -5.83 21.45 -20.41
CA ASN A 177 -6.68 21.66 -19.25
C ASN A 177 -5.87 21.48 -17.96
N ASN A 178 -5.78 22.52 -17.15
CA ASN A 178 -4.98 22.55 -15.91
C ASN A 178 -5.30 21.40 -14.95
N THR A 179 -6.56 21.01 -14.81
CA THR A 179 -6.97 19.90 -13.94
C THR A 179 -6.32 18.59 -14.37
N TYR A 180 -6.34 18.30 -15.67
CA TYR A 180 -5.72 17.09 -16.19
C TYR A 180 -4.19 17.15 -16.23
N ILE A 181 -3.61 18.35 -16.35
CA ILE A 181 -2.16 18.52 -16.16
C ILE A 181 -1.76 18.15 -14.73
N ILE A 182 -2.52 18.59 -13.72
CA ILE A 182 -2.28 18.22 -12.32
C ILE A 182 -2.39 16.70 -12.13
N TYR A 183 -3.41 16.06 -12.69
CA TYR A 183 -3.57 14.59 -12.59
C TYR A 183 -2.44 13.85 -13.31
N LEU A 184 -1.97 14.34 -14.43
CA LEU A 184 -0.81 13.77 -15.12
C LEU A 184 0.46 13.86 -14.27
N LEU A 185 0.70 15.02 -13.66
CA LEU A 185 1.86 15.23 -12.79
C LEU A 185 1.79 14.37 -11.52
N ASP A 186 0.60 14.19 -10.94
CA ASP A 186 0.37 13.28 -9.81
C ASP A 186 0.64 11.82 -10.19
N PHE A 187 0.16 11.38 -11.35
CA PHE A 187 0.46 10.04 -11.89
C PHE A 187 1.96 9.84 -12.14
N ILE A 188 2.62 10.81 -12.78
CA ILE A 188 4.07 10.78 -12.98
C ILE A 188 4.78 10.63 -11.64
N LYS A 189 4.40 11.45 -10.65
CA LYS A 189 5.01 11.42 -9.32
C LYS A 189 4.79 10.07 -8.61
N THR A 190 3.60 9.48 -8.74
CA THR A 190 3.31 8.15 -8.20
C THR A 190 4.29 7.10 -8.73
N ILE A 191 4.44 7.04 -10.05
CA ILE A 191 5.36 6.07 -10.66
C ILE A 191 6.83 6.41 -10.35
N GLU A 192 7.19 7.71 -10.29
CA GLU A 192 8.53 8.12 -9.86
C GLU A 192 8.85 7.68 -8.44
N ASN A 193 7.91 7.75 -7.52
CA ASN A 193 8.11 7.24 -6.17
C ASN A 193 8.47 5.75 -6.18
N HIS A 194 7.85 4.95 -7.07
CA HIS A 194 8.16 3.52 -7.17
C HIS A 194 9.58 3.23 -7.68
N TYR A 195 10.07 3.87 -8.74
CA TYR A 195 11.43 3.58 -9.20
C TYR A 195 12.50 4.27 -8.35
N LYS A 196 12.21 5.40 -7.70
CA LYS A 196 13.10 6.01 -6.70
C LYS A 196 13.20 5.17 -5.44
N MET A 197 12.12 4.49 -5.02
CA MET A 197 12.17 3.50 -3.93
C MET A 197 13.00 2.26 -4.30
N THR A 198 13.18 1.95 -5.60
CA THR A 198 14.06 0.86 -6.05
C THR A 198 15.53 1.27 -6.15
N ASP A 199 15.85 2.56 -6.14
CA ASP A 199 17.20 3.04 -5.85
C ASP A 199 17.43 2.86 -4.35
N VAL A 200 17.83 1.65 -4.00
CA VAL A 200 18.27 1.31 -2.64
C VAL A 200 19.33 2.34 -2.28
N ASN A 201 19.06 3.11 -1.22
CA ASN A 201 20.08 3.99 -0.66
C ASN A 201 21.31 3.13 -0.35
N LYS A 202 22.34 3.21 -1.20
CA LYS A 202 23.54 2.35 -1.10
C LYS A 202 24.19 2.47 0.27
N GLU A 203 24.14 3.65 0.87
CA GLU A 203 24.70 3.91 2.18
C GLU A 203 23.90 3.20 3.27
N MET A 204 22.57 3.25 3.20
CA MET A 204 21.69 2.49 4.09
C MET A 204 21.90 0.98 3.93
N PHE A 205 22.01 0.51 2.69
CA PHE A 205 22.22 -0.91 2.43
C PHE A 205 23.59 -1.40 2.92
N GLN A 206 24.65 -0.62 2.68
CA GLN A 206 25.98 -0.88 3.21
C GLN A 206 25.99 -0.88 4.73
N PHE A 207 25.30 0.08 5.35
CA PHE A 207 25.14 0.15 6.80
C PHE A 207 24.47 -1.11 7.34
N LEU A 208 23.34 -1.55 6.74
CA LEU A 208 22.63 -2.76 7.17
C LEU A 208 23.49 -4.02 7.03
N ILE A 209 24.23 -4.17 5.91
CA ILE A 209 25.13 -5.30 5.70
C ILE A 209 26.27 -5.29 6.70
N SER A 210 26.91 -4.14 6.88
CA SER A 210 28.07 -3.99 7.79
C SER A 210 27.73 -4.20 9.27
N ASN A 211 26.46 -4.02 9.63
CA ASN A 211 25.99 -4.15 11.01
C ASN A 211 25.04 -5.36 11.20
N GLN A 212 25.00 -6.28 10.24
CA GLN A 212 24.03 -7.39 10.22
C GLN A 212 24.05 -8.24 11.50
N GLU A 213 25.20 -8.50 12.09
CA GLU A 213 25.31 -9.29 13.32
C GLU A 213 24.60 -8.59 14.50
N ILE A 214 24.83 -7.28 14.67
CA ILE A 214 24.21 -6.50 15.75
C ILE A 214 22.69 -6.37 15.52
N ILE A 215 22.29 -6.18 14.26
CA ILE A 215 20.87 -6.11 13.90
C ILE A 215 20.16 -7.44 14.19
N ASN A 216 20.74 -8.57 13.82
CA ASN A 216 20.20 -9.91 14.11
C ASN A 216 20.12 -10.16 15.63
N GLU A 217 21.08 -9.66 16.40
CA GLU A 217 21.04 -9.73 17.86
C GLU A 217 19.85 -8.93 18.40
N ILE A 218 19.64 -7.69 17.95
CA ILE A 218 18.50 -6.86 18.32
C ILE A 218 17.18 -7.54 17.94
N GLU A 219 17.09 -8.12 16.76
CA GLU A 219 15.90 -8.86 16.33
C GLU A 219 15.63 -10.08 17.19
N THR A 220 16.68 -10.78 17.62
CA THR A 220 16.56 -11.92 18.50
C THR A 220 15.99 -11.52 19.87
N GLU A 221 16.52 -10.45 20.46
CA GLU A 221 16.04 -9.92 21.75
C GLU A 221 14.60 -9.37 21.62
N LYS A 222 14.29 -8.69 20.54
CA LYS A 222 12.92 -8.25 20.23
C LYS A 222 11.94 -9.42 20.13
N ASN A 223 12.36 -10.53 19.52
CA ASN A 223 11.53 -11.73 19.42
C ASN A 223 11.34 -12.41 20.79
N LYS A 224 12.37 -12.44 21.67
CA LYS A 224 12.23 -12.91 23.05
C LYS A 224 11.22 -12.06 23.81
N LEU A 225 11.31 -10.74 23.73
CA LEU A 225 10.35 -9.83 24.36
C LEU A 225 8.92 -10.05 23.85
N LYS A 226 8.76 -10.24 22.54
CA LYS A 226 7.47 -10.57 21.95
C LYS A 226 6.90 -11.89 22.48
N ASN A 227 7.74 -12.91 22.60
CA ASN A 227 7.32 -14.20 23.12
C ASN A 227 6.95 -14.12 24.61
N LEU A 228 7.65 -13.31 25.38
CA LEU A 228 7.32 -13.05 26.78
C LEU A 228 5.94 -12.37 26.90
N LEU A 229 5.67 -11.34 26.08
CA LEU A 229 4.36 -10.69 26.05
C LEU A 229 3.25 -11.70 25.74
N ILE A 230 3.43 -12.52 24.69
CA ILE A 230 2.47 -13.56 24.30
C ILE A 230 2.25 -14.56 25.44
N GLY A 231 3.32 -15.00 26.09
CA GLY A 231 3.26 -15.91 27.24
C GLY A 231 2.47 -15.31 28.41
N THR A 232 2.72 -14.04 28.73
CA THR A 232 2.01 -13.31 29.80
C THR A 232 0.53 -13.14 29.47
N VAL A 233 0.20 -12.75 28.24
CA VAL A 233 -1.20 -12.63 27.78
C VAL A 233 -1.94 -13.97 27.89
N ASN A 234 -1.31 -15.06 27.45
CA ASN A 234 -1.88 -16.40 27.58
C ASN A 234 -2.12 -16.79 29.05
N LYS A 235 -1.14 -16.51 29.92
CA LYS A 235 -1.23 -16.79 31.37
C LYS A 235 -2.36 -15.99 32.02
N ILE A 236 -2.46 -14.69 31.74
CA ILE A 236 -3.53 -13.82 32.23
C ILE A 236 -4.88 -14.35 31.71
N SER A 237 -4.99 -14.65 30.42
CA SER A 237 -6.22 -15.18 29.83
C SER A 237 -6.68 -16.47 30.50
N GLN A 238 -5.76 -17.38 30.84
CA GLN A 238 -6.09 -18.63 31.54
C GLN A 238 -6.57 -18.40 32.97
N ARG A 239 -6.05 -17.37 33.65
CA ARG A 239 -6.38 -17.06 35.05
C ARG A 239 -7.68 -16.31 35.22
N ILE A 240 -8.15 -15.57 34.19
CA ILE A 240 -9.42 -14.82 34.26
C ILE A 240 -10.57 -15.82 34.34
N GLU A 241 -11.23 -15.88 35.51
CA GLU A 241 -12.39 -16.70 35.81
C GLU A 241 -13.52 -15.85 36.37
N PHE A 242 -14.69 -15.90 35.78
CA PHE A 242 -15.86 -15.15 36.21
C PHE A 242 -17.15 -15.87 35.83
N GLU A 243 -18.19 -15.62 36.60
CA GLU A 243 -19.55 -16.08 36.28
C GLU A 243 -20.37 -14.89 35.72
N ASN A 244 -20.92 -15.08 34.54
CA ASN A 244 -21.83 -14.14 33.93
C ASN A 244 -22.80 -14.89 32.99
N PRO A 245 -24.12 -14.76 33.16
CA PRO A 245 -25.11 -15.53 32.38
C PRO A 245 -25.11 -15.17 30.89
N ASN A 246 -24.61 -14.00 30.53
CA ASN A 246 -24.54 -13.54 29.14
C ASN A 246 -23.20 -13.87 28.48
N PHE A 247 -22.23 -14.43 29.23
CA PHE A 247 -20.93 -14.79 28.67
C PHE A 247 -21.09 -15.81 27.55
N TYR A 248 -20.45 -15.53 26.40
CA TYR A 248 -20.57 -16.35 25.19
C TYR A 248 -19.28 -17.07 24.85
N LYS A 249 -18.16 -16.33 24.72
CA LYS A 249 -16.85 -16.91 24.40
C LYS A 249 -15.67 -16.00 24.76
N LYS A 250 -14.49 -16.64 24.93
CA LYS A 250 -13.20 -15.98 25.15
C LYS A 250 -12.18 -16.50 24.15
N TRP A 251 -11.37 -15.61 23.57
CA TRP A 251 -10.23 -15.99 22.73
C TRP A 251 -9.17 -14.89 22.73
N ILE A 252 -8.01 -15.16 22.12
CA ILE A 252 -6.92 -14.19 21.98
C ILE A 252 -6.85 -13.72 20.52
N TYR A 253 -6.90 -12.40 20.31
CA TYR A 253 -6.77 -11.74 19.01
C TYR A 253 -5.40 -11.08 18.90
N GLN A 254 -4.75 -11.17 17.71
CA GLN A 254 -3.45 -10.57 17.41
C GLN A 254 -2.34 -10.84 18.45
N ARG A 255 -2.49 -11.88 19.28
CA ARG A 255 -1.54 -12.35 20.31
C ARG A 255 -1.42 -11.49 21.57
N ASN A 256 -2.00 -10.29 21.60
CA ASN A 256 -1.91 -9.34 22.72
C ASN A 256 -3.26 -8.77 23.18
N VAL A 257 -4.36 -9.27 22.66
CA VAL A 257 -5.71 -8.87 23.04
C VAL A 257 -6.51 -10.06 23.52
N ILE A 258 -6.98 -10.04 24.78
CA ILE A 258 -7.90 -11.04 25.33
C ILE A 258 -9.33 -10.52 25.10
N VAL A 259 -10.05 -11.25 24.28
CA VAL A 259 -11.39 -10.92 23.85
C VAL A 259 -12.40 -11.69 24.68
N HIS A 260 -13.43 -10.99 25.22
CA HIS A 260 -14.57 -11.58 25.88
C HIS A 260 -15.84 -11.12 25.19
N ASP A 261 -16.63 -12.03 24.64
CA ASP A 261 -17.92 -11.73 24.04
C ASP A 261 -19.06 -12.13 24.96
N PHE A 262 -20.07 -11.27 25.02
CA PHE A 262 -21.32 -11.43 25.75
C PHE A 262 -22.49 -11.35 24.77
N LYS A 263 -23.47 -12.26 24.91
CA LYS A 263 -24.63 -12.31 24.04
C LYS A 263 -25.87 -11.78 24.76
N PHE A 264 -26.54 -10.82 24.16
CA PHE A 264 -27.79 -10.22 24.62
C PHE A 264 -28.77 -10.21 23.44
N ASP A 265 -29.76 -11.07 23.46
CA ASP A 265 -30.75 -11.25 22.39
C ASP A 265 -30.10 -11.14 20.97
N ASP A 266 -30.28 -10.00 20.32
CA ASP A 266 -29.77 -9.73 18.98
C ASP A 266 -28.36 -9.11 18.95
N TYR A 267 -27.74 -8.83 20.12
CA TYR A 267 -26.47 -8.13 20.19
C TYR A 267 -25.35 -9.00 20.76
N ILE A 268 -24.16 -8.82 20.21
CA ILE A 268 -22.91 -9.32 20.79
C ILE A 268 -22.08 -8.13 21.25
N VAL A 269 -21.84 -8.05 22.55
CA VAL A 269 -20.98 -7.05 23.18
C VAL A 269 -19.59 -7.65 23.32
N GLY A 270 -18.59 -6.99 22.76
CA GLY A 270 -17.18 -7.32 22.93
C GLY A 270 -16.59 -6.50 24.08
N VAL A 271 -15.80 -7.16 24.91
CA VAL A 271 -14.96 -6.54 25.93
C VAL A 271 -13.53 -7.01 25.67
N ASP A 272 -12.68 -6.11 25.16
CA ASP A 272 -11.32 -6.43 24.74
C ASP A 272 -10.32 -5.87 25.76
N LEU A 273 -9.49 -6.75 26.34
CA LEU A 273 -8.34 -6.38 27.15
C LEU A 273 -7.09 -6.37 26.28
N TRP A 274 -6.53 -5.21 26.08
CA TRP A 274 -5.28 -4.96 25.35
C TRP A 274 -4.11 -4.91 26.32
N ILE A 275 -3.05 -5.69 26.07
CA ILE A 275 -1.81 -5.64 26.84
C ILE A 275 -0.66 -5.38 25.87
N ASP A 276 0.12 -4.34 26.12
CA ASP A 276 1.26 -3.97 25.29
C ASP A 276 2.47 -3.57 26.18
N TYR A 277 3.60 -3.29 25.58
CA TYR A 277 4.86 -3.01 26.31
C TYR A 277 4.79 -1.78 27.23
N ASN A 278 3.94 -0.81 26.92
CA ASN A 278 3.86 0.46 27.65
C ASN A 278 2.46 0.82 28.16
N PHE A 279 1.50 -0.07 28.00
CA PHE A 279 0.14 0.15 28.50
C PHE A 279 -0.67 -1.15 28.57
N TYR A 280 -1.73 -1.11 29.37
CA TYR A 280 -2.88 -1.96 29.14
C TYR A 280 -4.18 -1.13 29.10
N ALA A 281 -5.13 -1.61 28.35
CA ALA A 281 -6.42 -0.95 28.17
C ALA A 281 -7.55 -1.97 28.06
N MET A 282 -8.76 -1.60 28.47
CA MET A 282 -9.93 -2.40 28.30
C MET A 282 -11.04 -1.53 27.72
N ASP A 283 -11.65 -1.97 26.64
CA ASP A 283 -12.75 -1.29 25.97
C ASP A 283 -13.96 -2.22 25.81
N ILE A 284 -15.15 -1.59 25.70
CA ILE A 284 -16.42 -2.27 25.48
C ILE A 284 -17.10 -1.68 24.23
N PHE A 285 -17.62 -2.54 23.38
CA PHE A 285 -18.28 -2.16 22.14
C PHE A 285 -19.25 -3.23 21.64
N VAL A 286 -20.12 -2.88 20.68
CA VAL A 286 -21.00 -3.83 20.01
C VAL A 286 -20.31 -4.33 18.74
N ARG A 287 -20.32 -5.66 18.53
CA ARG A 287 -19.62 -6.30 17.39
C ARG A 287 -20.29 -6.16 16.02
N SER A 288 -21.43 -5.51 15.92
CA SER A 288 -22.07 -5.20 14.63
C SER A 288 -21.54 -3.90 14.05
N ASN A 289 -21.59 -3.77 12.70
CA ASN A 289 -21.05 -2.61 11.97
C ASN A 289 -21.80 -1.28 12.17
N GLU A 290 -22.85 -1.24 12.98
CA GLU A 290 -23.63 -0.04 13.25
C GLU A 290 -23.41 0.43 14.68
N LYS A 291 -23.37 1.76 14.86
CA LYS A 291 -23.12 2.43 16.14
C LYS A 291 -24.27 2.23 17.13
N TYR A 292 -24.30 1.10 17.83
CA TYR A 292 -25.32 0.83 18.86
C TYR A 292 -24.88 1.32 20.25
N TYR A 293 -24.40 2.58 20.35
CA TYR A 293 -24.13 3.21 21.65
C TYR A 293 -25.36 3.21 22.56
N GLN A 294 -26.56 3.31 22.00
CA GLN A 294 -27.82 3.25 22.78
C GLN A 294 -27.97 1.94 23.54
N PHE A 295 -27.52 0.82 22.97
CA PHE A 295 -27.54 -0.46 23.67
C PHE A 295 -26.49 -0.51 24.79
N LEU A 296 -25.28 -0.06 24.53
CA LEU A 296 -24.21 -0.01 25.54
C LEU A 296 -24.62 0.81 26.76
N ASN A 297 -25.36 1.91 26.55
CA ASN A 297 -25.89 2.75 27.64
C ASN A 297 -26.92 2.04 28.53
N GLN A 298 -27.43 0.88 28.13
CA GLN A 298 -28.31 0.05 28.94
C GLN A 298 -27.57 -0.89 29.90
N LEU A 299 -26.28 -1.12 29.67
CA LEU A 299 -25.45 -1.96 30.52
C LEU A 299 -25.13 -1.26 31.84
N GLU A 300 -25.14 -2.00 32.94
CA GLU A 300 -24.87 -1.47 34.28
C GLU A 300 -23.53 -0.74 34.36
N ILE A 301 -22.49 -1.31 33.76
CA ILE A 301 -21.15 -0.71 33.74
C ILE A 301 -21.12 0.65 33.05
N CYS A 302 -21.94 0.86 32.02
CA CYS A 302 -22.02 2.12 31.30
C CYS A 302 -22.91 3.15 31.98
N LYS A 303 -23.96 2.68 32.70
CA LYS A 303 -24.82 3.57 33.48
C LYS A 303 -24.12 4.18 34.70
N ASN A 304 -23.29 3.37 35.35
CA ASN A 304 -22.73 3.72 36.66
C ASN A 304 -21.37 4.45 36.56
N ASN A 305 -20.77 4.53 35.38
CA ASN A 305 -19.47 5.13 35.16
C ASN A 305 -19.52 6.16 34.02
N SER A 306 -18.89 7.31 34.23
CA SER A 306 -18.64 8.29 33.15
C SER A 306 -17.53 7.80 32.25
N LEU A 307 -17.79 6.78 31.41
CA LEU A 307 -16.81 6.19 30.53
C LEU A 307 -16.48 7.13 29.36
N LYS A 308 -15.22 7.12 28.94
CA LYS A 308 -14.77 7.92 27.80
C LYS A 308 -15.11 7.21 26.49
N GLU A 309 -15.85 7.91 25.63
CA GLU A 309 -16.16 7.45 24.28
C GLU A 309 -14.88 7.33 23.42
N ASN A 310 -14.79 6.26 22.64
CA ASN A 310 -13.74 6.03 21.64
C ASN A 310 -14.36 5.71 20.27
N THR A 311 -13.55 5.36 19.27
CA THR A 311 -14.02 5.11 17.90
C THR A 311 -14.95 3.89 17.75
N ARG A 312 -14.95 2.95 18.72
CA ARG A 312 -15.71 1.69 18.67
C ARG A 312 -16.80 1.59 19.73
N GLY A 313 -16.63 2.27 20.86
CA GLY A 313 -17.49 2.18 22.03
C GLY A 313 -16.98 3.04 23.18
N TYR A 314 -16.67 2.42 24.33
CA TYR A 314 -16.18 3.14 25.50
C TYR A 314 -14.87 2.53 26.03
N ASP A 315 -13.93 3.37 26.45
CA ASP A 315 -12.76 2.98 27.22
C ASP A 315 -13.20 2.72 28.68
N ILE A 316 -12.98 1.50 29.19
CA ILE A 316 -13.22 1.15 30.61
C ILE A 316 -11.97 1.39 31.43
N ILE A 317 -10.83 0.89 30.94
CA ILE A 317 -9.50 1.08 31.54
C ILE A 317 -8.57 1.61 30.47
N LYS A 318 -7.69 2.53 30.86
CA LYS A 318 -6.57 2.96 30.03
C LYS A 318 -5.42 3.39 30.92
N ARG A 319 -4.44 2.49 31.14
CA ARG A 319 -3.30 2.75 32.01
C ARG A 319 -2.01 2.69 31.21
N LYS A 320 -1.20 3.75 31.31
CA LYS A 320 0.18 3.75 30.85
C LYS A 320 1.05 3.15 31.96
N ILE A 321 1.63 2.00 31.69
CA ILE A 321 2.45 1.25 32.63
C ILE A 321 3.47 0.44 31.80
N ASN A 322 4.69 0.32 32.29
CA ASN A 322 5.68 -0.56 31.69
C ASN A 322 5.22 -2.01 31.87
N PHE A 323 5.38 -2.84 30.85
CA PHE A 323 4.98 -4.24 30.84
C PHE A 323 5.55 -5.03 32.06
N PHE A 324 6.78 -4.75 32.46
CA PHE A 324 7.43 -5.42 33.59
C PHE A 324 6.91 -4.96 34.96
N ASP A 325 6.17 -3.86 35.01
CA ASP A 325 5.58 -3.31 36.24
C ASP A 325 4.10 -3.70 36.40
N ILE A 326 3.56 -4.50 35.47
CA ILE A 326 2.17 -4.99 35.56
C ILE A 326 2.07 -5.99 36.69
N ASN A 327 1.23 -5.68 37.69
CA ASN A 327 0.82 -6.65 38.68
C ASN A 327 -0.30 -7.53 38.11
N GLU A 328 0.06 -8.74 37.70
CA GLU A 328 -0.87 -9.68 37.06
C GLU A 328 -2.08 -10.00 37.96
N ASP A 329 -1.88 -10.13 39.27
CA ASP A 329 -2.97 -10.49 40.21
C ASP A 329 -3.98 -9.35 40.33
N GLU A 330 -3.52 -8.12 40.43
CA GLU A 330 -4.39 -6.92 40.43
C GLU A 330 -5.11 -6.78 39.09
N LEU A 331 -4.43 -6.99 37.97
CA LEU A 331 -5.03 -6.90 36.65
C LEU A 331 -6.13 -7.96 36.46
N VAL A 332 -5.85 -9.22 36.82
CA VAL A 332 -6.87 -10.30 36.71
C VAL A 332 -8.10 -9.96 37.56
N ASN A 333 -7.90 -9.56 38.83
CA ASN A 333 -9.01 -9.19 39.70
C ASN A 333 -9.81 -7.99 39.18
N GLU A 334 -9.16 -6.97 38.65
CA GLU A 334 -9.80 -5.79 38.06
C GLU A 334 -10.65 -6.20 36.84
N VAL A 335 -10.09 -7.01 35.95
CA VAL A 335 -10.78 -7.50 34.76
C VAL A 335 -11.99 -8.37 35.12
N GLU A 336 -11.85 -9.32 36.05
CA GLU A 336 -12.97 -10.14 36.50
C GLU A 336 -14.12 -9.33 37.11
N ASN A 337 -13.79 -8.32 37.91
CA ASN A 337 -14.80 -7.41 38.48
C ASN A 337 -15.56 -6.63 37.38
N ILE A 338 -14.88 -6.24 36.32
CA ILE A 338 -15.51 -5.58 35.17
C ILE A 338 -16.42 -6.56 34.42
N LEU A 339 -15.90 -7.75 34.10
CA LEU A 339 -16.64 -8.75 33.32
C LEU A 339 -17.94 -9.24 34.03
N LYS A 340 -17.95 -9.26 35.36
CA LYS A 340 -19.16 -9.54 36.19
C LYS A 340 -20.23 -8.46 36.06
N GLN A 341 -19.86 -7.22 35.70
CA GLN A 341 -20.79 -6.08 35.57
C GLN A 341 -21.37 -5.92 34.15
N ILE A 342 -21.02 -6.81 33.22
CA ILE A 342 -21.55 -6.80 31.84
C ILE A 342 -22.95 -7.42 31.84
N LYS A 343 -23.95 -6.66 32.28
CA LYS A 343 -25.36 -7.04 32.37
C LYS A 343 -26.25 -5.83 32.15
N LEU A 344 -27.54 -6.09 31.82
CA LEU A 344 -28.55 -5.06 31.60
C LEU A 344 -29.04 -4.42 32.90
#